data_39c8a1dd543e999813fb3edab0f7bb06
#
_entry.id   39c8a1dd543e999813fb3edab0f7bb06
#
_cell.length_a   1.000
_cell.length_b   1.000
_cell.length_c   1.000
_cell.angle_alpha   90.00
_cell.angle_beta   90.00
_cell.angle_gamma   90.00
#
_symmetry.space_group_name_H-M   'P 1'
#
loop_
_entity.id
_entity.type
_entity.pdbx_description
1 polymer ?
#
loop_
_entity_poly.entity_id
_entity_poly.type
_entity_poly.pdbx_seq_one_letter_code
_entity_poly.pdbx_strand_id
1 'polypeptide(L)'
;MRASAARLILCSVLATGAGCALHHAEEADRRPDRTILTQEQIAAHHFVTVYDAVEALRSNWLHTRGSDSFQNPSEVRVYFDNTLLGGTDKLREIAAKDVTFIRYFDGVSATARWGVGHAGGVIYLSTHPTTSDPEADAVASLVRR
;
A
#
# COMPACT_ATOMS: atom_id res chain seq x y z
N MET A 1 35.32 -76.08 -1.54
CA MET A 1 34.73 -75.83 -2.88
C MET A 1 33.74 -74.69 -2.75
N ARG A 2 33.93 -73.63 -3.50
CA ARG A 2 32.99 -72.56 -3.82
C ARG A 2 32.91 -71.39 -2.90
N ALA A 3 33.65 -70.45 -3.14
CA ALA A 3 33.55 -69.26 -4.00
C ALA A 3 32.38 -68.38 -3.57
N SER A 4 32.71 -67.37 -2.80
CA SER A 4 31.91 -66.24 -2.39
C SER A 4 32.20 -65.04 -3.26
N ALA A 5 31.19 -64.46 -3.79
CA ALA A 5 31.27 -63.16 -4.45
C ALA A 5 30.64 -62.11 -3.57
N ALA A 6 31.45 -61.27 -2.99
CA ALA A 6 31.01 -60.07 -2.31
C ALA A 6 30.76 -58.97 -3.33
N ARG A 7 29.58 -58.39 -3.32
CA ARG A 7 29.24 -57.23 -4.10
C ARG A 7 29.11 -56.00 -3.22
N LEU A 8 30.05 -55.13 -3.41
CA LEU A 8 30.01 -53.76 -2.98
C LEU A 8 28.90 -53.01 -3.77
N ILE A 9 27.89 -52.54 -3.11
CA ILE A 9 27.00 -51.52 -3.60
C ILE A 9 27.31 -50.27 -2.78
N LEU A 10 28.07 -49.40 -3.36
CA LEU A 10 28.38 -48.08 -2.80
C LEU A 10 27.24 -47.14 -3.17
N CYS A 11 26.51 -46.72 -2.16
CA CYS A 11 25.46 -45.76 -2.23
C CYS A 11 25.95 -44.40 -2.70
N SER A 12 25.41 -43.96 -3.81
CA SER A 12 25.46 -42.57 -4.30
C SER A 12 24.14 -41.88 -3.96
N VAL A 13 24.06 -41.32 -2.78
CA VAL A 13 22.94 -40.44 -2.38
C VAL A 13 23.53 -39.24 -1.67
N LEU A 14 23.87 -38.23 -2.44
CA LEU A 14 24.16 -36.89 -1.91
C LEU A 14 24.15 -35.92 -3.08
N ALA A 15 23.00 -35.29 -3.33
CA ALA A 15 22.87 -33.94 -3.90
C ALA A 15 21.44 -33.60 -4.27
N THR A 16 20.57 -33.32 -3.31
CA THR A 16 19.34 -32.55 -3.55
C THR A 16 18.97 -31.81 -2.26
N GLY A 17 19.55 -30.65 -2.04
CA GLY A 17 19.26 -29.89 -0.83
C GLY A 17 19.62 -28.41 -0.91
N ALA A 18 19.71 -27.82 -2.08
CA ALA A 18 20.09 -26.42 -2.20
C ALA A 18 19.11 -25.55 -3.04
N GLY A 19 17.85 -25.96 -3.18
CA GLY A 19 16.89 -25.27 -4.04
C GLY A 19 15.85 -24.38 -3.34
N CYS A 20 15.74 -24.43 -2.02
CA CYS A 20 14.62 -23.73 -1.33
C CYS A 20 14.97 -22.39 -0.68
N ALA A 21 16.21 -21.95 -0.68
CA ALA A 21 16.61 -20.74 0.02
C ALA A 21 16.48 -19.44 -0.78
N LEU A 22 16.37 -19.51 -2.10
CA LEU A 22 16.34 -18.32 -2.96
C LEU A 22 14.94 -17.74 -3.19
N HIS A 23 13.88 -18.51 -2.96
CA HIS A 23 12.50 -18.01 -3.15
C HIS A 23 11.96 -17.21 -1.96
N HIS A 24 12.57 -17.31 -0.78
CA HIS A 24 12.11 -16.58 0.41
C HIS A 24 12.66 -15.15 0.52
N ALA A 25 13.68 -14.80 -0.24
CA ALA A 25 14.26 -13.44 -0.17
C ALA A 25 13.47 -12.41 -0.96
N GLU A 26 12.75 -12.84 -2.00
CA GLU A 26 11.98 -11.93 -2.87
C GLU A 26 10.56 -11.67 -2.35
N GLU A 27 10.04 -12.55 -1.51
CA GLU A 27 8.71 -12.41 -0.91
C GLU A 27 8.72 -11.57 0.38
N ALA A 28 9.86 -11.44 1.03
CA ALA A 28 10.03 -10.68 2.27
C ALA A 28 9.99 -9.14 2.04
N ASP A 29 10.20 -8.67 0.81
CA ASP A 29 10.16 -7.25 0.46
C ASP A 29 8.76 -6.78 0.00
N ARG A 30 7.80 -7.69 -0.14
CA ARG A 30 6.40 -7.37 -0.46
C ARG A 30 5.52 -7.23 0.78
N ARG A 31 5.99 -6.54 1.80
CA ARG A 31 5.05 -6.10 2.85
C ARG A 31 4.09 -5.12 2.22
N PRO A 32 2.77 -5.38 2.25
CA PRO A 32 1.81 -4.46 1.67
C PRO A 32 2.01 -3.09 2.32
N ASP A 33 2.18 -2.09 1.50
CA ASP A 33 2.36 -0.72 1.97
C ASP A 33 1.14 -0.34 2.82
N ARG A 34 1.40 -0.04 4.09
CA ARG A 34 0.33 0.29 5.04
C ARG A 34 -0.30 1.66 4.76
N THR A 35 0.29 2.42 3.87
CA THR A 35 -0.21 3.72 3.44
C THR A 35 -1.10 3.64 2.21
N ILE A 36 -1.22 2.46 1.59
CA ILE A 36 -2.03 2.24 0.39
C ILE A 36 -3.07 1.15 0.64
N LEU A 37 -4.27 1.38 0.13
CA LEU A 37 -5.31 0.37 -0.09
C LEU A 37 -5.50 0.20 -1.60
N THR A 38 -5.29 -1.01 -2.09
CA THR A 38 -5.47 -1.33 -3.50
C THR A 38 -6.92 -1.68 -3.82
N GLN A 39 -7.29 -1.60 -5.10
CA GLN A 39 -8.60 -2.00 -5.57
C GLN A 39 -8.94 -3.44 -5.19
N GLU A 40 -7.97 -4.36 -5.23
CA GLU A 40 -8.16 -5.75 -4.84
C GLU A 40 -8.58 -5.88 -3.37
N GLN A 41 -7.92 -5.13 -2.48
CA GLN A 41 -8.26 -5.12 -1.05
C GLN A 41 -9.64 -4.55 -0.79
N ILE A 42 -10.03 -3.51 -1.55
CA ILE A 42 -11.34 -2.87 -1.44
C ILE A 42 -12.43 -3.82 -1.97
N ALA A 43 -12.21 -4.43 -3.13
CA ALA A 43 -13.17 -5.33 -3.79
C ALA A 43 -13.40 -6.64 -3.02
N ALA A 44 -12.39 -7.15 -2.31
CA ALA A 44 -12.46 -8.38 -1.54
C ALA A 44 -13.56 -8.37 -0.45
N HIS A 45 -13.94 -7.18 0.03
CA HIS A 45 -14.90 -7.01 1.13
C HIS A 45 -16.24 -6.40 0.72
N HIS A 46 -16.46 -6.10 -0.57
CA HIS A 46 -17.71 -5.56 -1.11
C HIS A 46 -18.23 -4.30 -0.41
N PHE A 47 -17.35 -3.38 -0.05
CA PHE A 47 -17.74 -2.11 0.57
C PHE A 47 -18.62 -1.26 -0.36
N VAL A 48 -19.61 -0.56 0.22
CA VAL A 48 -20.50 0.33 -0.54
C VAL A 48 -19.83 1.66 -0.77
N THR A 49 -19.26 2.25 0.29
CA THR A 49 -18.60 3.56 0.22
C THR A 49 -17.11 3.45 0.52
N VAL A 50 -16.36 4.46 0.10
CA VAL A 50 -14.93 4.57 0.44
C VAL A 50 -14.76 4.73 1.95
N TYR A 51 -15.71 5.39 2.62
CA TYR A 51 -15.69 5.53 4.08
C TYR A 51 -15.69 4.15 4.76
N ASP A 52 -16.58 3.24 4.36
CA ASP A 52 -16.69 1.90 4.94
C ASP A 52 -15.39 1.11 4.74
N ALA A 53 -14.77 1.24 3.57
CA ALA A 53 -13.50 0.59 3.27
C ALA A 53 -12.36 1.10 4.17
N VAL A 54 -12.26 2.43 4.32
CA VAL A 54 -11.23 3.04 5.17
C VAL A 54 -11.49 2.73 6.64
N GLU A 55 -12.73 2.82 7.11
CA GLU A 55 -13.10 2.53 8.49
C GLU A 55 -12.77 1.07 8.88
N ALA A 56 -13.09 0.12 8.00
CA ALA A 56 -12.83 -1.30 8.25
C ALA A 56 -11.35 -1.68 8.16
N LEU A 57 -10.63 -1.17 7.17
CA LEU A 57 -9.27 -1.60 6.85
C LEU A 57 -8.20 -0.69 7.45
N ARG A 58 -8.50 0.59 7.64
CA ARG A 58 -7.54 1.64 8.06
C ARG A 58 -8.21 2.73 8.90
N SER A 59 -8.98 2.37 9.91
CA SER A 59 -9.72 3.32 10.76
C SER A 59 -8.86 4.48 11.30
N ASN A 60 -7.58 4.22 11.51
CA ASN A 60 -6.62 5.21 11.98
C ASN A 60 -6.37 6.38 10.99
N TRP A 61 -6.76 6.25 9.72
CA TRP A 61 -6.65 7.34 8.73
C TRP A 61 -7.76 8.38 8.85
N LEU A 62 -8.87 8.01 9.49
CA LEU A 62 -10.01 8.91 9.70
C LEU A 62 -9.77 9.91 10.84
N HIS A 63 -8.73 9.70 11.63
CA HIS A 63 -8.43 10.51 12.81
C HIS A 63 -7.12 11.26 12.64
N THR A 64 -7.11 12.52 13.03
CA THR A 64 -5.89 13.32 13.08
C THR A 64 -4.93 12.77 14.11
N ARG A 65 -3.64 12.77 13.80
CA ARG A 65 -2.58 12.42 14.74
C ARG A 65 -1.83 13.69 15.12
N GLY A 66 -1.97 14.09 16.35
CA GLY A 66 -1.25 15.23 16.91
C GLY A 66 -2.13 16.16 17.74
N SER A 67 -1.48 16.96 18.56
CA SER A 67 -2.14 18.02 19.32
C SER A 67 -2.31 19.23 18.43
N ASP A 68 -3.52 19.51 18.08
CA ASP A 68 -3.86 20.71 17.34
C ASP A 68 -3.85 21.96 18.23
N SER A 69 -3.66 23.10 17.59
CA SER A 69 -3.96 24.37 18.22
C SER A 69 -5.46 24.44 18.49
N PHE A 70 -5.85 24.82 19.69
CA PHE A 70 -7.26 25.03 20.05
C PHE A 70 -7.99 26.00 19.13
N GLN A 71 -7.25 26.82 18.39
CA GLN A 71 -7.80 27.83 17.49
C GLN A 71 -7.96 27.34 16.04
N ASN A 72 -7.29 26.23 15.67
CA ASN A 72 -7.33 25.71 14.31
C ASN A 72 -7.13 24.19 14.35
N PRO A 73 -8.20 23.42 14.63
CA PRO A 73 -8.10 21.96 14.65
C PRO A 73 -7.70 21.44 13.28
N SER A 74 -6.62 20.65 13.23
CA SER A 74 -6.20 20.00 11.99
C SER A 74 -7.22 18.92 11.65
N GLU A 75 -7.71 18.95 10.43
CA GLU A 75 -8.64 17.98 9.89
C GLU A 75 -7.95 17.14 8.82
N VAL A 76 -8.27 15.86 8.74
CA VAL A 76 -7.85 15.02 7.62
C VAL A 76 -8.58 15.50 6.37
N ARG A 77 -7.81 15.88 5.35
CA ARG A 77 -8.36 16.34 4.06
C ARG A 77 -8.53 15.18 3.09
N VAL A 78 -9.55 15.25 2.27
CA VAL A 78 -9.84 14.24 1.24
C VAL A 78 -9.64 14.85 -0.13
N TYR A 79 -8.81 14.19 -0.94
CA TYR A 79 -8.61 14.51 -2.35
C TYR A 79 -9.13 13.39 -3.23
N PHE A 80 -9.81 13.74 -4.30
CA PHE A 80 -10.21 12.83 -5.36
C PHE A 80 -9.49 13.23 -6.63
N ASP A 81 -8.61 12.38 -7.11
CA ASP A 81 -7.57 12.69 -8.08
C ASP A 81 -6.80 13.97 -7.64
N ASN A 82 -6.94 15.09 -8.25
CA ASN A 82 -6.27 16.34 -7.83
C ASN A 82 -7.24 17.38 -7.24
N THR A 83 -8.49 17.00 -6.97
CA THR A 83 -9.52 17.90 -6.47
C THR A 83 -9.72 17.73 -4.97
N LEU A 84 -9.58 18.82 -4.20
CA LEU A 84 -9.92 18.82 -2.78
C LEU A 84 -11.44 18.74 -2.61
N LEU A 85 -11.91 17.70 -1.92
CA LEU A 85 -13.33 17.53 -1.61
C LEU A 85 -13.73 18.11 -0.25
N GLY A 86 -12.82 18.06 0.73
CA GLY A 86 -13.11 18.52 2.10
C GLY A 86 -12.60 17.56 3.16
N GLY A 87 -13.42 17.31 4.20
CA GLY A 87 -13.10 16.40 5.30
C GLY A 87 -13.46 14.94 5.02
N THR A 88 -13.25 14.09 6.03
CA THR A 88 -13.48 12.63 5.93
C THR A 88 -14.94 12.22 5.71
N ASP A 89 -15.89 13.10 6.02
CA ASP A 89 -17.32 12.92 5.72
C ASP A 89 -17.58 12.71 4.22
N LYS A 90 -16.79 13.34 3.36
CA LYS A 90 -16.88 13.22 1.90
C LYS A 90 -16.62 11.82 1.37
N LEU A 91 -15.93 10.99 2.12
CA LEU A 91 -15.71 9.58 1.76
C LEU A 91 -17.01 8.77 1.68
N ARG A 92 -18.08 9.22 2.34
CA ARG A 92 -19.40 8.58 2.31
C ARG A 92 -20.16 8.83 1.00
N GLU A 93 -19.80 9.88 0.29
CA GLU A 93 -20.41 10.26 -0.98
C GLU A 93 -19.82 9.51 -2.18
N ILE A 94 -18.68 8.82 -1.98
CA ILE A 94 -17.92 8.15 -3.04
C ILE A 94 -18.11 6.64 -2.94
N ALA A 95 -18.55 6.02 -4.03
CA ALA A 95 -18.70 4.57 -4.07
C ALA A 95 -17.32 3.89 -4.12
N ALA A 96 -17.14 2.85 -3.31
CA ALA A 96 -15.87 2.12 -3.20
C ALA A 96 -15.40 1.51 -4.55
N LYS A 97 -16.34 1.15 -5.42
CA LYS A 97 -16.08 0.59 -6.75
C LYS A 97 -15.45 1.57 -7.74
N ASP A 98 -15.65 2.88 -7.51
CA ASP A 98 -15.22 3.94 -8.44
C ASP A 98 -13.77 4.39 -8.18
N VAL A 99 -13.12 3.80 -7.15
CA VAL A 99 -11.76 4.14 -6.75
C VAL A 99 -10.82 2.98 -7.03
N THR A 100 -9.71 3.26 -7.70
CA THR A 100 -8.69 2.26 -8.03
C THR A 100 -7.71 2.05 -6.88
N PHE A 101 -7.35 3.10 -6.16
CA PHE A 101 -6.58 3.00 -4.93
C PHE A 101 -6.85 4.18 -4.00
N ILE A 102 -6.57 3.95 -2.71
CA ILE A 102 -6.64 4.97 -1.67
C ILE A 102 -5.26 5.06 -1.03
N ARG A 103 -4.70 6.26 -0.93
CA ARG A 103 -3.41 6.49 -0.28
C ARG A 103 -3.53 7.50 0.84
N TYR A 104 -2.91 7.18 1.97
CA TYR A 104 -2.81 8.09 3.10
C TYR A 104 -1.46 8.79 3.12
N PHE A 105 -1.47 10.10 3.25
CA PHE A 105 -0.31 10.93 3.52
C PHE A 105 -0.41 11.46 4.95
N ASP A 106 0.64 11.29 5.72
CA ASP A 106 0.75 11.92 7.04
C ASP A 106 0.84 13.45 6.93
N GLY A 107 0.68 14.15 8.05
CA GLY A 107 0.65 15.62 8.06
C GLY A 107 1.92 16.27 7.52
N VAL A 108 3.09 15.63 7.69
CA VAL A 108 4.37 16.15 7.18
C VAL A 108 4.41 16.02 5.66
N SER A 109 4.16 14.81 5.15
CA SER A 109 4.12 14.54 3.70
C SER A 109 3.02 15.32 3.00
N ALA A 110 1.85 15.44 3.64
CA ALA A 110 0.73 16.22 3.12
C ALA A 110 1.06 17.72 3.04
N THR A 111 1.69 18.28 4.07
CA THR A 111 2.10 19.69 4.08
C THR A 111 3.20 19.96 3.05
N ALA A 112 4.14 19.05 2.87
CA ALA A 112 5.17 19.17 1.85
C ALA A 112 4.59 19.20 0.43
N ARG A 113 3.51 18.43 0.17
CA ARG A 113 2.92 18.29 -1.15
C ARG A 113 1.86 19.34 -1.48
N TRP A 114 0.97 19.66 -0.53
CA TRP A 114 -0.18 20.56 -0.73
C TRP A 114 -0.09 21.87 0.05
N GLY A 115 0.95 22.03 0.86
CA GLY A 115 1.17 23.26 1.62
C GLY A 115 0.45 23.32 2.96
N VAL A 116 0.41 24.51 3.53
CA VAL A 116 -0.19 24.79 4.85
C VAL A 116 -1.69 24.42 4.87
N GLY A 117 -2.16 23.89 5.99
CA GLY A 117 -3.55 23.47 6.17
C GLY A 117 -3.78 21.95 5.98
N HIS A 118 -2.69 21.18 5.77
CA HIS A 118 -2.75 19.72 5.60
C HIS A 118 -2.06 18.96 6.74
N ALA A 119 -1.80 19.64 7.86
CA ALA A 119 -1.12 19.04 9.01
C ALA A 119 -1.88 17.85 9.63
N GLY A 120 -3.20 17.76 9.43
CA GLY A 120 -4.02 16.62 9.85
C GLY A 120 -3.82 15.36 9.01
N GLY A 121 -3.12 15.47 7.88
CA GLY A 121 -2.95 14.40 6.90
C GLY A 121 -3.94 14.49 5.75
N VAL A 122 -3.72 13.66 4.73
CA VAL A 122 -4.54 13.60 3.51
C VAL A 122 -4.88 12.15 3.17
N ILE A 123 -6.16 11.89 2.86
CA ILE A 123 -6.62 10.68 2.19
C ILE A 123 -6.78 11.04 0.71
N TYR A 124 -5.94 10.44 -0.11
CA TYR A 124 -5.93 10.64 -1.55
C TYR A 124 -6.61 9.44 -2.24
N LEU A 125 -7.62 9.72 -3.02
CA LEU A 125 -8.37 8.75 -3.81
C LEU A 125 -7.99 8.91 -5.27
N SER A 126 -7.82 7.82 -6.00
CA SER A 126 -7.56 7.88 -7.43
C SER A 126 -8.42 6.89 -8.22
N THR A 127 -8.85 7.34 -9.40
CA THR A 127 -9.51 6.52 -10.41
C THR A 127 -8.51 5.90 -11.39
N HIS A 128 -7.25 6.34 -11.33
CA HIS A 128 -6.19 5.85 -12.20
C HIS A 128 -5.42 4.70 -11.54
N PRO A 129 -5.02 3.66 -12.28
CA PRO A 129 -4.20 2.59 -11.73
C PRO A 129 -2.86 3.15 -11.25
N THR A 130 -2.46 2.75 -10.04
CA THR A 130 -1.15 3.13 -9.48
C THR A 130 -0.07 2.38 -10.24
N THR A 131 0.59 3.05 -11.17
CA THR A 131 1.81 2.50 -11.77
C THR A 131 3.05 3.16 -11.16
N SER A 132 2.89 4.30 -10.50
CA SER A 132 4.00 5.02 -9.88
C SER A 132 3.48 6.21 -9.06
N ASP A 133 4.26 6.68 -8.11
CA ASP A 133 4.06 8.00 -7.52
C ASP A 133 4.01 9.03 -8.66
N PRO A 134 2.99 9.92 -8.68
CA PRO A 134 2.94 10.99 -9.70
C PRO A 134 4.18 11.88 -9.66
N GLU A 135 4.92 11.87 -8.57
CA GLU A 135 6.21 12.54 -8.43
C GLU A 135 7.34 11.74 -9.12
N ALA A 136 7.31 10.42 -9.06
CA ALA A 136 8.24 9.57 -9.80
C ALA A 136 8.03 9.69 -11.31
N ASP A 137 6.79 9.80 -11.78
CA ASP A 137 6.49 10.02 -13.20
C ASP A 137 6.89 11.42 -13.67
N ALA A 138 6.74 12.45 -12.84
CA ALA A 138 7.21 13.80 -13.14
C ALA A 138 8.73 13.82 -13.28
N VAL A 139 9.47 13.18 -12.38
CA VAL A 139 10.93 13.08 -12.44
C VAL A 139 11.37 12.23 -13.64
N ALA A 140 10.71 11.09 -13.88
CA ALA A 140 10.99 10.24 -15.02
C ALA A 140 10.73 10.93 -16.37
N SER A 141 9.75 11.82 -16.45
CA SER A 141 9.46 12.62 -17.65
C SER A 141 10.53 13.70 -17.91
N LEU A 142 11.14 14.24 -16.86
CA LEU A 142 12.22 15.22 -16.97
C LEU A 142 13.55 14.59 -17.40
N VAL A 143 13.80 13.34 -17.02
CA VAL A 143 15.04 12.63 -17.38
C VAL A 143 15.01 12.10 -18.82
N ARG A 144 13.83 11.96 -19.45
CA ARG A 144 13.68 11.50 -20.83
C ARG A 144 13.76 12.61 -21.89
N ARG A 145 14.02 13.82 -21.51
CA ARG A 145 14.27 14.96 -22.43
C ARG A 145 15.74 15.29 -22.51
#